data_bc4f739c86131d15fc541b9e4d945e71
#
_entry.id   bc4f739c86131d15fc541b9e4d945e71
#
_cell.length_a   1.000
_cell.length_b   1.000
_cell.length_c   1.000
_cell.angle_alpha   90.00
_cell.angle_beta   90.00
_cell.angle_gamma   90.00
#
_symmetry.space_group_name_H-M   'P 1'
#
loop_
_entity.id
_entity.type
_entity.pdbx_description
1 polymer ?
#
loop_
_entity_poly.entity_id
_entity_poly.type
_entity_poly.pdbx_seq_one_letter_code
_entity_poly.pdbx_strand_id
1 'polypeptide(L)'
;PKILEAIDKIRDLPIRLIATAHGPILDRDPWRVVDLYQQWSSQESNDQEKYVLVGYVSAYGHTKKMAQLIAEGGEEHRGIKAILVDLANTSLAEITDNFEKVQGLIVGSPTINADAVEPVWRALSHLSGITARGKLAASFGNYGWSGEAAELIEQRLEKMRLAIVQPNLKLRFGLTEADEERCRQFGYDFGRALVKEE
;
A
#
# COMPACT_ATOMS: atom_id res chain seq x y z
N PRO A 1 -10.41 -15.54 -5.63
CA PRO A 1 -11.67 -16.25 -5.41
C PRO A 1 -12.65 -16.12 -6.57
N LYS A 2 -13.10 -14.89 -6.95
CA LYS A 2 -14.14 -14.70 -8.00
C LYS A 2 -13.76 -15.19 -9.39
N ILE A 3 -12.49 -15.13 -9.77
CA ILE A 3 -12.00 -15.64 -11.06
C ILE A 3 -12.05 -17.16 -11.08
N LEU A 4 -11.61 -17.83 -10.02
CA LEU A 4 -11.68 -19.29 -9.91
C LEU A 4 -13.12 -19.79 -9.96
N GLU A 5 -14.05 -19.13 -9.26
CA GLU A 5 -15.49 -19.44 -9.34
C GLU A 5 -16.06 -19.25 -10.75
N ALA A 6 -15.58 -18.23 -11.48
CA ALA A 6 -15.98 -18.02 -12.89
C ALA A 6 -15.42 -19.11 -13.80
N ILE A 7 -14.15 -19.51 -13.62
CA ILE A 7 -13.52 -20.59 -14.36
C ILE A 7 -14.25 -21.91 -14.13
N ASP A 8 -14.60 -22.24 -12.89
CA ASP A 8 -15.33 -23.45 -12.54
C ASP A 8 -16.68 -23.53 -13.25
N LYS A 9 -17.40 -22.39 -13.41
CA LYS A 9 -18.69 -22.35 -14.10
C LYS A 9 -18.60 -22.61 -15.60
N ILE A 10 -17.43 -22.37 -16.20
CA ILE A 10 -17.24 -22.55 -17.65
C ILE A 10 -16.46 -23.82 -18.00
N ARG A 11 -15.94 -24.52 -17.02
CA ARG A 11 -14.98 -25.65 -17.19
C ARG A 11 -15.53 -26.76 -18.12
N ASP A 12 -16.83 -27.06 -18.02
CA ASP A 12 -17.47 -28.12 -18.78
C ASP A 12 -18.08 -27.63 -20.11
N LEU A 13 -17.90 -26.36 -20.45
CA LEU A 13 -18.42 -25.80 -21.70
C LEU A 13 -17.51 -26.11 -22.88
N PRO A 14 -18.01 -26.48 -24.06
CA PRO A 14 -17.21 -26.70 -25.27
C PRO A 14 -16.78 -25.38 -25.92
N ILE A 15 -15.95 -24.61 -25.22
CA ILE A 15 -15.51 -23.28 -25.69
C ILE A 15 -14.53 -23.46 -26.84
N ARG A 16 -14.90 -22.93 -28.02
CA ARG A 16 -14.05 -22.94 -29.24
C ARG A 16 -13.46 -21.56 -29.53
N LEU A 17 -14.01 -20.52 -28.94
CA LEU A 17 -13.62 -19.14 -29.20
C LEU A 17 -13.96 -18.28 -27.97
N ILE A 18 -13.07 -17.35 -27.61
CA ILE A 18 -13.35 -16.30 -26.61
C ILE A 18 -13.27 -14.95 -27.32
N ALA A 19 -14.40 -14.24 -27.39
CA ALA A 19 -14.45 -12.86 -27.84
C ALA A 19 -14.32 -11.94 -26.62
N THR A 20 -13.18 -11.28 -26.50
CA THR A 20 -12.92 -10.34 -25.40
C THR A 20 -13.63 -9.01 -25.65
N ALA A 21 -14.07 -8.34 -24.57
CA ALA A 21 -14.64 -6.99 -24.69
C ALA A 21 -13.60 -5.97 -25.18
N HIS A 22 -12.34 -6.19 -24.82
CA HIS A 22 -11.18 -5.39 -25.24
C HIS A 22 -10.02 -6.33 -25.54
N GLY A 23 -9.54 -6.33 -26.78
CA GLY A 23 -8.42 -7.16 -27.22
C GLY A 23 -8.76 -8.10 -28.38
N PRO A 24 -7.81 -8.95 -28.80
CA PRO A 24 -8.01 -9.86 -29.93
C PRO A 24 -9.00 -10.98 -29.59
N ILE A 25 -9.61 -11.55 -30.62
CA ILE A 25 -10.39 -12.78 -30.50
C ILE A 25 -9.41 -13.95 -30.31
N LEU A 26 -9.71 -14.82 -29.35
CA LEU A 26 -8.92 -16.00 -29.03
C LEU A 26 -9.59 -17.23 -29.65
N ASP A 27 -9.20 -17.58 -30.86
CA ASP A 27 -9.73 -18.70 -31.67
C ASP A 27 -8.76 -19.90 -31.71
N ARG A 28 -7.50 -19.68 -31.37
CA ARG A 28 -6.48 -20.72 -31.27
C ARG A 28 -6.22 -21.05 -29.81
N ASP A 29 -6.67 -22.24 -29.38
CA ASP A 29 -6.50 -22.71 -28.01
C ASP A 29 -7.02 -21.72 -26.93
N PRO A 30 -8.33 -21.42 -26.92
CA PRO A 30 -8.90 -20.47 -25.97
C PRO A 30 -8.71 -20.91 -24.49
N TRP A 31 -8.59 -22.20 -24.24
CA TRP A 31 -8.39 -22.74 -22.90
C TRP A 31 -7.03 -22.38 -22.32
N ARG A 32 -6.00 -22.21 -23.13
CA ARG A 32 -4.69 -21.73 -22.66
C ARG A 32 -4.78 -20.42 -21.87
N VAL A 33 -5.63 -19.51 -22.29
CA VAL A 33 -5.82 -18.23 -21.60
C VAL A 33 -6.58 -18.45 -20.28
N VAL A 34 -7.58 -19.35 -20.28
CA VAL A 34 -8.29 -19.73 -19.07
C VAL A 34 -7.35 -20.39 -18.06
N ASP A 35 -6.44 -21.26 -18.52
CA ASP A 35 -5.42 -21.89 -17.67
C ASP A 35 -4.43 -20.89 -17.08
N LEU A 36 -4.02 -19.87 -17.87
CA LEU A 36 -3.19 -18.78 -17.36
C LEU A 36 -3.92 -17.99 -16.27
N TYR A 37 -5.19 -17.64 -16.48
CA TYR A 37 -6.00 -16.99 -15.46
C TYR A 37 -6.16 -17.86 -14.20
N GLN A 38 -6.33 -19.15 -14.38
CA GLN A 38 -6.36 -20.10 -13.27
C GLN A 38 -5.03 -20.12 -12.52
N GLN A 39 -3.89 -20.22 -13.22
CA GLN A 39 -2.56 -20.17 -12.60
C GLN A 39 -2.33 -18.89 -11.82
N TRP A 40 -2.60 -17.73 -12.42
CA TRP A 40 -2.44 -16.44 -11.75
C TRP A 40 -3.38 -16.25 -10.56
N SER A 41 -4.57 -16.85 -10.62
CA SER A 41 -5.57 -16.77 -9.54
C SER A 41 -5.40 -17.85 -8.47
N SER A 42 -4.72 -18.96 -8.80
CA SER A 42 -4.37 -20.06 -7.89
C SER A 42 -3.01 -19.88 -7.23
N GLN A 43 -2.23 -18.90 -7.65
CA GLN A 43 -1.14 -18.38 -6.83
C GLN A 43 -1.78 -17.71 -5.61
N GLU A 44 -2.39 -18.52 -4.73
CA GLU A 44 -2.35 -18.21 -3.32
C GLU A 44 -0.88 -17.92 -3.05
N SER A 45 -0.60 -16.72 -2.64
CA SER A 45 0.69 -16.37 -2.10
C SER A 45 0.92 -17.36 -0.94
N ASN A 46 1.66 -18.42 -1.22
CA ASN A 46 2.23 -19.31 -0.21
C ASN A 46 3.29 -18.53 0.58
N ASP A 47 3.26 -17.22 0.43
CA ASP A 47 4.05 -16.25 1.12
C ASP A 47 3.39 -15.95 2.46
N GLN A 48 3.92 -16.60 3.47
CA GLN A 48 3.72 -16.20 4.87
C GLN A 48 4.22 -14.76 5.12
N GLU A 49 4.74 -14.06 4.12
CA GLU A 49 5.24 -12.69 4.20
C GLU A 49 4.20 -11.69 3.70
N LYS A 50 3.84 -10.73 4.57
CA LYS A 50 3.01 -9.58 4.23
C LYS A 50 3.90 -8.35 4.06
N TYR A 51 3.64 -7.57 3.03
CA TYR A 51 4.43 -6.39 2.71
C TYR A 51 3.69 -5.11 3.06
N VAL A 52 4.43 -4.14 3.58
CA VAL A 52 3.94 -2.78 3.88
C VAL A 52 4.78 -1.78 3.12
N LEU A 53 4.16 -0.94 2.31
CA LEU A 53 4.83 0.19 1.68
C LEU A 53 4.83 1.38 2.63
N VAL A 54 6.00 1.83 3.07
CA VAL A 54 6.18 3.05 3.86
C VAL A 54 6.73 4.13 2.94
N GLY A 55 5.81 4.90 2.34
CA GLY A 55 6.13 6.01 1.45
C GLY A 55 6.32 7.31 2.24
N TYR A 56 7.38 8.05 1.97
CA TYR A 56 7.64 9.32 2.66
C TYR A 56 8.26 10.37 1.74
N VAL A 57 8.12 11.63 2.15
CA VAL A 57 8.96 12.74 1.69
C VAL A 57 9.62 13.36 2.92
N SER A 58 10.88 13.77 2.82
CA SER A 58 11.59 14.37 3.95
C SER A 58 12.43 15.55 3.51
N ALA A 59 12.17 16.73 4.09
CA ALA A 59 12.94 17.95 3.81
C ALA A 59 14.23 18.03 4.64
N TYR A 60 14.15 17.70 5.93
CA TYR A 60 15.25 17.85 6.90
C TYR A 60 15.66 16.53 7.57
N GLY A 61 15.24 15.39 7.06
CA GLY A 61 15.57 14.08 7.61
C GLY A 61 14.59 13.55 8.69
N HIS A 62 13.78 14.39 9.31
CA HIS A 62 12.90 13.97 10.41
C HIS A 62 11.82 12.97 9.95
N THR A 63 11.11 13.27 8.88
CA THR A 63 10.08 12.36 8.32
C THR A 63 10.70 11.05 7.86
N LYS A 64 11.91 11.08 7.27
CA LYS A 64 12.67 9.87 6.92
C LYS A 64 12.98 9.02 8.15
N LYS A 65 13.45 9.65 9.22
CA LYS A 65 13.74 8.94 10.48
C LYS A 65 12.48 8.29 11.05
N MET A 66 11.34 9.01 11.04
CA MET A 66 10.05 8.44 11.43
C MET A 66 9.70 7.21 10.57
N ALA A 67 9.82 7.32 9.23
CA ALA A 67 9.53 6.22 8.32
C ALA A 67 10.38 4.98 8.62
N GLN A 68 11.66 5.15 8.91
CA GLN A 68 12.57 4.06 9.28
C GLN A 68 12.14 3.37 10.57
N LEU A 69 11.83 4.13 11.62
CA LEU A 69 11.39 3.59 12.91
C LEU A 69 10.01 2.91 12.81
N ILE A 70 9.10 3.45 11.99
CA ILE A 70 7.81 2.82 11.71
C ILE A 70 8.01 1.48 10.99
N ALA A 71 8.92 1.43 10.02
CA ALA A 71 9.26 0.18 9.32
C ALA A 71 9.85 -0.85 10.30
N GLU A 72 10.83 -0.46 11.13
CA GLU A 72 11.41 -1.30 12.18
C GLU A 72 10.33 -1.90 13.09
N GLY A 73 9.42 -1.07 13.61
CA GLY A 73 8.34 -1.55 14.49
C GLY A 73 7.36 -2.51 13.78
N GLY A 74 7.05 -2.27 12.50
CA GLY A 74 6.21 -3.18 11.72
C GLY A 74 6.84 -4.54 11.49
N GLU A 75 8.14 -4.58 11.27
CA GLU A 75 8.93 -5.80 11.02
C GLU A 75 9.19 -6.63 12.29
N GLU A 76 8.87 -6.13 13.48
CA GLU A 76 8.87 -6.94 14.71
C GLU A 76 7.86 -8.11 14.64
N HIS A 77 6.81 -7.97 13.83
CA HIS A 77 5.91 -9.08 13.55
C HIS A 77 6.52 -10.05 12.53
N ARG A 78 6.60 -11.31 12.92
CA ARG A 78 7.11 -12.36 12.04
C ARG A 78 6.29 -12.42 10.73
N GLY A 79 6.97 -12.38 9.60
CA GLY A 79 6.35 -12.44 8.28
C GLY A 79 5.92 -11.09 7.73
N ILE A 80 6.20 -9.97 8.40
CA ILE A 80 6.02 -8.63 7.84
C ILE A 80 7.35 -8.09 7.32
N LYS A 81 7.30 -7.50 6.14
CA LYS A 81 8.42 -6.80 5.48
C LYS A 81 7.99 -5.39 5.11
N ALA A 82 8.81 -4.42 5.45
CA ALA A 82 8.57 -3.03 5.09
C ALA A 82 9.39 -2.63 3.85
N ILE A 83 8.74 -1.97 2.90
CA ILE A 83 9.37 -1.37 1.72
C ILE A 83 9.38 0.14 1.94
N LEU A 84 10.55 0.70 2.23
CA LEU A 84 10.75 2.14 2.40
C LEU A 84 10.93 2.81 1.04
N VAL A 85 10.10 3.83 0.74
CA VAL A 85 10.12 4.54 -0.54
C VAL A 85 10.16 6.04 -0.33
N ASP A 86 11.21 6.70 -0.83
CA ASP A 86 11.28 8.15 -0.93
C ASP A 86 10.47 8.60 -2.17
N LEU A 87 9.26 9.12 -1.92
CA LEU A 87 8.31 9.50 -2.97
C LEU A 87 8.80 10.68 -3.85
N ALA A 88 9.77 11.46 -3.36
CA ALA A 88 10.35 12.54 -4.13
C ALA A 88 11.40 12.05 -5.14
N ASN A 89 12.09 10.95 -4.84
CA ASN A 89 13.21 10.44 -5.60
C ASN A 89 12.94 9.12 -6.33
N THR A 90 11.75 8.54 -6.16
CA THR A 90 11.34 7.28 -6.79
C THR A 90 10.40 7.54 -7.96
N SER A 91 10.52 6.78 -9.04
CA SER A 91 9.64 6.91 -10.20
C SER A 91 8.20 6.49 -9.87
N LEU A 92 7.21 7.10 -10.53
CA LEU A 92 5.81 6.75 -10.32
C LEU A 92 5.49 5.29 -10.71
N ALA A 93 6.17 4.76 -11.71
CA ALA A 93 6.04 3.36 -12.10
C ALA A 93 6.48 2.43 -10.96
N GLU A 94 7.64 2.67 -10.37
CA GLU A 94 8.16 1.88 -9.26
C GLU A 94 7.28 2.00 -8.00
N ILE A 95 6.76 3.20 -7.70
CA ILE A 95 5.80 3.41 -6.60
C ILE A 95 4.53 2.57 -6.83
N THR A 96 4.00 2.58 -8.05
CA THR A 96 2.81 1.81 -8.42
C THR A 96 3.06 0.32 -8.32
N ASP A 97 4.18 -0.17 -8.88
CA ASP A 97 4.57 -1.58 -8.85
C ASP A 97 4.73 -2.10 -7.41
N ASN A 98 5.31 -1.29 -6.52
CA ASN A 98 5.42 -1.63 -5.10
C ASN A 98 4.05 -1.63 -4.42
N PHE A 99 3.20 -0.63 -4.71
CA PHE A 99 1.87 -0.55 -4.12
C PHE A 99 0.98 -1.74 -4.50
N GLU A 100 1.09 -2.25 -5.71
CA GLU A 100 0.30 -3.41 -6.15
C GLU A 100 0.62 -4.69 -5.35
N LYS A 101 1.87 -4.84 -4.92
CA LYS A 101 2.37 -6.04 -4.22
C LYS A 101 2.09 -6.05 -2.71
N VAL A 102 1.84 -4.90 -2.10
CA VAL A 102 1.72 -4.78 -0.64
C VAL A 102 0.28 -4.95 -0.14
N GLN A 103 0.12 -5.35 1.10
CA GLN A 103 -1.17 -5.43 1.81
C GLN A 103 -1.46 -4.18 2.61
N GLY A 104 -0.44 -3.39 2.92
CA GLY A 104 -0.56 -2.14 3.69
C GLY A 104 0.20 -0.98 3.09
N LEU A 105 -0.31 0.24 3.31
CA LEU A 105 0.30 1.50 2.88
C LEU A 105 0.38 2.47 4.06
N ILE A 106 1.57 2.91 4.39
CA ILE A 106 1.79 4.00 5.36
C ILE A 106 2.42 5.17 4.62
N VAL A 107 1.86 6.37 4.74
CA VAL A 107 2.35 7.55 4.01
C VAL A 107 2.70 8.67 4.96
N GLY A 108 3.88 9.26 4.75
CA GLY A 108 4.39 10.36 5.56
C GLY A 108 4.84 11.58 4.79
N SER A 109 4.59 12.76 5.38
CA SER A 109 4.98 14.05 4.84
C SER A 109 5.44 15.02 5.94
N PRO A 110 6.38 15.92 5.65
CA PRO A 110 6.46 17.15 6.43
C PRO A 110 5.24 18.01 6.14
N THR A 111 4.83 18.85 7.10
CA THR A 111 3.83 19.90 6.85
C THR A 111 4.54 21.16 6.35
N ILE A 112 4.23 21.58 5.14
CA ILE A 112 4.72 22.82 4.52
C ILE A 112 3.49 23.56 3.96
N ASN A 113 3.34 24.84 4.29
CA ASN A 113 2.19 25.65 3.89
C ASN A 113 0.84 25.03 4.29
N ALA A 114 0.76 24.48 5.51
CA ALA A 114 -0.42 23.82 6.05
C ALA A 114 -0.91 22.61 5.22
N ASP A 115 -0.02 21.99 4.43
CA ASP A 115 -0.36 20.87 3.54
C ASP A 115 0.77 19.82 3.51
N ALA A 116 0.46 18.66 2.97
CA ALA A 116 1.47 17.70 2.55
C ALA A 116 2.16 18.19 1.27
N VAL A 117 3.41 17.79 1.08
CA VAL A 117 4.20 18.27 -0.06
C VAL A 117 3.80 17.58 -1.37
N GLU A 118 4.01 18.27 -2.49
CA GLU A 118 3.58 17.86 -3.84
C GLU A 118 3.92 16.41 -4.21
N PRO A 119 5.14 15.88 -3.96
CA PRO A 119 5.43 14.50 -4.37
C PRO A 119 4.54 13.46 -3.70
N VAL A 120 4.01 13.72 -2.50
CA VAL A 120 3.03 12.84 -1.84
C VAL A 120 1.72 12.82 -2.62
N TRP A 121 1.20 13.99 -2.98
CA TRP A 121 -0.04 14.10 -3.74
C TRP A 121 0.09 13.50 -5.13
N ARG A 122 1.21 13.72 -5.80
CA ARG A 122 1.52 13.13 -7.08
C ARG A 122 1.54 11.60 -7.01
N ALA A 123 2.22 11.02 -6.04
CA ALA A 123 2.24 9.58 -5.82
C ALA A 123 0.83 9.02 -5.59
N LEU A 124 0.08 9.57 -4.62
CA LEU A 124 -1.28 9.11 -4.30
C LEU A 124 -2.27 9.27 -5.47
N SER A 125 -2.05 10.23 -6.36
CA SER A 125 -2.90 10.43 -7.54
C SER A 125 -2.67 9.40 -8.64
N HIS A 126 -1.53 8.71 -8.64
CA HIS A 126 -1.19 7.64 -9.59
C HIS A 126 -1.61 6.26 -9.11
N LEU A 127 -1.88 6.08 -7.81
CA LEU A 127 -2.33 4.79 -7.29
C LEU A 127 -3.78 4.51 -7.71
N SER A 128 -4.01 3.29 -8.18
CA SER A 128 -5.34 2.86 -8.60
C SER A 128 -6.26 2.62 -7.39
N GLY A 129 -7.43 3.25 -7.39
CA GLY A 129 -8.47 2.98 -6.38
C GLY A 129 -9.04 1.56 -6.44
N ILE A 130 -8.84 0.84 -7.55
CA ILE A 130 -9.25 -0.56 -7.68
C ILE A 130 -8.31 -1.45 -6.88
N THR A 131 -6.99 -1.27 -7.04
CA THR A 131 -5.97 -2.03 -6.31
C THR A 131 -5.81 -1.57 -4.85
N ALA A 132 -6.27 -0.36 -4.52
CA ALA A 132 -6.28 0.17 -3.16
C ALA A 132 -7.32 -0.51 -2.25
N ARG A 133 -8.42 -0.98 -2.84
CA ARG A 133 -9.56 -1.48 -2.08
C ARG A 133 -9.20 -2.68 -1.20
N GLY A 134 -9.43 -2.53 0.09
CA GLY A 134 -9.17 -3.56 1.10
C GLY A 134 -7.75 -3.57 1.66
N LYS A 135 -6.83 -2.77 1.11
CA LYS A 135 -5.51 -2.61 1.73
C LYS A 135 -5.62 -1.74 2.99
N LEU A 136 -4.85 -2.09 4.02
CA LEU A 136 -4.74 -1.29 5.24
C LEU A 136 -3.95 -0.01 4.99
N ALA A 137 -4.29 1.05 5.71
CA ALA A 137 -3.55 2.30 5.58
C ALA A 137 -3.42 3.05 6.90
N ALA A 138 -2.37 3.87 6.98
CA ALA A 138 -2.13 4.86 8.02
C ALA A 138 -1.30 6.02 7.47
N SER A 139 -1.27 7.13 8.18
CA SER A 139 -0.48 8.30 7.82
C SER A 139 0.34 8.82 8.99
N PHE A 140 1.44 9.50 8.68
CA PHE A 140 2.26 10.16 9.67
C PHE A 140 2.84 11.47 9.15
N GLY A 141 3.27 12.34 10.05
CA GLY A 141 3.84 13.62 9.64
C GLY A 141 4.75 14.25 10.68
N ASN A 142 5.74 14.97 10.18
CA ASN A 142 6.60 15.82 10.99
C ASN A 142 6.29 17.29 10.70
N TYR A 143 6.23 18.12 11.72
CA TYR A 143 5.87 19.52 11.58
C TYR A 143 6.64 20.43 12.55
N GLY A 144 6.79 21.69 12.16
CA GLY A 144 7.31 22.73 13.05
C GLY A 144 6.21 23.57 13.70
N TRP A 145 5.08 23.73 13.02
CA TRP A 145 4.04 24.69 13.38
C TRP A 145 2.67 24.06 13.67
N SER A 146 2.02 23.41 12.72
CA SER A 146 0.59 23.06 12.81
C SER A 146 0.26 21.58 12.52
N GLY A 147 0.88 20.91 11.55
CA GLY A 147 0.83 19.45 11.40
C GLY A 147 -0.38 18.89 10.65
N GLU A 148 -0.92 19.62 9.66
CA GLU A 148 -2.09 19.22 8.88
C GLU A 148 -1.82 18.07 7.91
N ALA A 149 -0.58 17.94 7.42
CA ALA A 149 -0.22 17.00 6.36
C ALA A 149 -0.68 15.55 6.63
N ALA A 150 -0.47 15.05 7.86
CA ALA A 150 -0.84 13.67 8.21
C ALA A 150 -2.36 13.45 8.12
N GLU A 151 -3.16 14.42 8.59
CA GLU A 151 -4.61 14.37 8.55
C GLU A 151 -5.16 14.45 7.11
N LEU A 152 -4.60 15.34 6.29
CA LEU A 152 -4.97 15.48 4.88
C LEU A 152 -4.64 14.22 4.07
N ILE A 153 -3.50 13.59 4.36
CA ILE A 153 -3.13 12.30 3.77
C ILE A 153 -4.15 11.23 4.18
N GLU A 154 -4.48 11.12 5.46
CA GLU A 154 -5.46 10.15 5.99
C GLU A 154 -6.80 10.29 5.27
N GLN A 155 -7.33 11.50 5.16
CA GLN A 155 -8.58 11.78 4.43
C GLN A 155 -8.49 11.38 2.95
N ARG A 156 -7.32 11.54 2.32
CA ARG A 156 -7.11 11.12 0.94
C ARG A 156 -7.12 9.60 0.81
N LEU A 157 -6.45 8.89 1.71
CA LEU A 157 -6.41 7.43 1.74
C LEU A 157 -7.80 6.83 1.93
N GLU A 158 -8.62 7.40 2.82
CA GLU A 158 -10.04 7.02 3.00
C GLU A 158 -10.86 7.20 1.71
N LYS A 159 -10.73 8.35 1.03
CA LYS A 159 -11.39 8.60 -0.25
C LYS A 159 -10.97 7.62 -1.35
N MET A 160 -9.76 7.08 -1.27
CA MET A 160 -9.25 6.02 -2.14
C MET A 160 -9.73 4.62 -1.73
N ARG A 161 -10.53 4.51 -0.64
CA ARG A 161 -11.09 3.26 -0.10
C ARG A 161 -10.06 2.30 0.51
N LEU A 162 -8.95 2.84 1.01
CA LEU A 162 -8.10 2.09 1.92
C LEU A 162 -8.73 2.07 3.32
N ALA A 163 -8.47 1.01 4.07
CA ALA A 163 -8.94 0.88 5.45
C ALA A 163 -7.95 1.55 6.42
N ILE A 164 -8.32 2.68 7.01
CA ILE A 164 -7.52 3.31 8.06
C ILE A 164 -7.64 2.47 9.34
N VAL A 165 -6.51 1.99 9.85
CA VAL A 165 -6.47 1.05 10.98
C VAL A 165 -6.07 1.65 12.30
N GLN A 166 -5.57 2.87 12.27
CA GLN A 166 -5.16 3.61 13.48
C GLN A 166 -5.10 5.11 13.21
N PRO A 167 -5.21 5.98 14.23
CA PRO A 167 -5.08 7.43 14.09
C PRO A 167 -3.70 7.80 13.53
N ASN A 168 -3.63 8.90 12.78
CA ASN A 168 -2.37 9.40 12.25
C ASN A 168 -1.38 9.79 13.34
N LEU A 169 -0.08 9.61 13.07
CA LEU A 169 1.01 9.99 13.97
C LEU A 169 1.57 11.36 13.57
N LYS A 170 1.46 12.34 14.45
CA LYS A 170 2.02 13.69 14.27
C LYS A 170 3.12 13.96 15.31
N LEU A 171 4.32 14.30 14.85
CA LEU A 171 5.45 14.63 15.72
C LEU A 171 6.05 15.96 15.31
N ARG A 172 6.40 16.76 16.32
CA ARG A 172 7.07 18.04 16.12
C ARG A 172 8.56 17.87 15.88
N PHE A 173 9.24 18.85 15.28
CA PHE A 173 10.68 18.85 15.04
C PHE A 173 11.52 18.40 16.24
N GLY A 174 12.63 17.70 15.94
CA GLY A 174 13.56 17.24 16.97
C GLY A 174 12.99 16.05 17.72
N LEU A 175 12.94 14.88 17.06
CA LEU A 175 12.48 13.64 17.67
C LEU A 175 13.27 13.34 18.95
N THR A 176 12.56 13.18 20.04
CA THR A 176 13.08 12.68 21.32
C THR A 176 13.11 11.15 21.30
N GLU A 177 13.80 10.52 22.26
CA GLU A 177 13.75 9.06 22.43
C GLU A 177 12.31 8.55 22.60
N ALA A 178 11.47 9.29 23.34
CA ALA A 178 10.06 8.96 23.48
C ALA A 178 9.29 9.05 22.15
N ASP A 179 9.64 10.00 21.28
CA ASP A 179 9.04 10.11 19.95
C ASP A 179 9.51 8.99 19.01
N GLU A 180 10.76 8.56 19.14
CA GLU A 180 11.28 7.40 18.41
C GLU A 180 10.52 6.12 18.79
N GLU A 181 10.28 5.92 20.07
CA GLU A 181 9.50 4.78 20.56
C GLU A 181 8.04 4.85 20.07
N ARG A 182 7.43 6.02 20.05
CA ARG A 182 6.08 6.22 19.46
C ARG A 182 6.04 5.84 17.98
N CYS A 183 7.11 6.10 17.24
CA CYS A 183 7.20 5.67 15.83
C CYS A 183 7.27 4.14 15.71
N ARG A 184 8.08 3.46 16.53
CA ARG A 184 8.15 1.99 16.54
C ARG A 184 6.81 1.39 16.94
N GLN A 185 6.21 1.90 18.00
CA GLN A 185 4.89 1.44 18.44
C GLN A 185 3.81 1.62 17.36
N PHE A 186 3.86 2.74 16.62
CA PHE A 186 2.95 2.98 15.50
C PHE A 186 3.11 1.93 14.39
N GLY A 187 4.35 1.58 14.05
CA GLY A 187 4.64 0.51 13.10
C GLY A 187 4.19 -0.86 13.60
N TYR A 188 4.47 -1.16 14.86
CA TYR A 188 4.04 -2.39 15.51
C TYR A 188 2.52 -2.57 15.51
N ASP A 189 1.77 -1.53 15.89
CA ASP A 189 0.30 -1.57 15.89
C ASP A 189 -0.27 -1.77 14.48
N PHE A 190 0.35 -1.18 13.48
CA PHE A 190 -0.02 -1.42 12.07
C PHE A 190 0.25 -2.87 11.65
N GLY A 191 1.42 -3.40 11.98
CA GLY A 191 1.77 -4.80 11.74
C GLY A 191 0.81 -5.76 12.41
N ARG A 192 0.43 -5.49 13.64
CA ARG A 192 -0.58 -6.26 14.38
C ARG A 192 -1.95 -6.26 13.67
N ALA A 193 -2.36 -5.14 13.08
CA ALA A 193 -3.60 -5.08 12.32
C ALA A 193 -3.54 -5.97 11.07
N LEU A 194 -2.40 -5.99 10.37
CA LEU A 194 -2.20 -6.86 9.20
C LEU A 194 -2.29 -8.35 9.55
N VAL A 195 -1.77 -8.76 10.70
CA VAL A 195 -1.80 -10.18 11.14
C VAL A 195 -3.20 -10.61 11.57
N LYS A 196 -4.03 -9.70 12.09
CA LYS A 196 -5.38 -10.01 12.58
C LYS A 196 -6.45 -10.16 11.50
N GLU A 197 -6.17 -9.80 10.26
CA GLU A 197 -7.11 -9.96 9.12
C GLU A 197 -7.20 -11.39 8.59
N GLU A 198 -6.63 -12.36 9.29
CA GLU A 198 -6.86 -13.79 9.09
C GLU A 198 -7.97 -14.25 10.06
#